data_78bd6870f27ff067a21c278e716cf634
#
_entry.id   78bd6870f27ff067a21c278e716cf634
#
_cell.length_a   1.000
_cell.length_b   1.000
_cell.length_c   1.000
_cell.angle_alpha   90.00
_cell.angle_beta   90.00
_cell.angle_gamma   90.00
#
_symmetry.space_group_name_H-M   'P 1'
#
loop_
_entity.id
_entity.type
_entity.pdbx_description
1 polymer ?
#
loop_
_entity_poly.entity_id
_entity_poly.type
_entity_poly.pdbx_seq_one_letter_code
_entity_poly.pdbx_strand_id
1 'polypeptide(L)'
;MPFAISLSFSRLTEWLPHRLHSRPASPIAFILCAGLAGCQMDGVGLENNGKKDDIKMPSTAIEESYGSDSGTEITLLLRKGAAGLYEGPARDVRDGAVLGAGELGNNQIRVRVKNVGPGLAGVAAQVTAAKARNAALIVSYLPPAETASIAAIPVTQRPPMLNLASAATGEDVFNLASDEIDSMTEGVKAAAPSGHKKVSALVPADFPQSDAARLGSAIWNGGNTFMGFGRYGATDQSADILTKNRPLIQSAEIVVILGNTPEIGMVAGAVRSAAIPGQLLVGTNSWPQSVYAIPAVAGAFVATDDTQSSGLIAERYQRHFNHSLTTYGAYGYDAMAIASGLIRTQGPQAITAANLRNKMGFRGTTGLFRFNATGQVERRMVINTIDGGKLKVSTQPSQSF
;
A
#
# COMPACT_ATOMS: atom_id res chain seq x y z
N MET A 1 -12.88 -19.73 19.48
CA MET A 1 -12.46 -18.39 19.98
C MET A 1 -11.72 -17.72 18.85
N PRO A 2 -12.17 -16.57 18.32
CA PRO A 2 -11.47 -15.88 17.25
C PRO A 2 -10.31 -15.07 17.82
N PHE A 3 -9.09 -15.34 17.36
CA PHE A 3 -7.91 -14.54 17.69
C PHE A 3 -7.85 -13.34 16.72
N ALA A 4 -8.00 -12.13 17.25
CA ALA A 4 -7.60 -10.93 16.56
C ALA A 4 -6.07 -10.87 16.56
N ILE A 5 -5.44 -10.86 15.37
CA ILE A 5 -4.01 -10.61 15.25
C ILE A 5 -3.83 -9.10 15.38
N SER A 6 -3.65 -8.64 16.62
CA SER A 6 -3.24 -7.27 16.89
C SER A 6 -1.72 -7.21 16.75
N LEU A 7 -1.24 -6.49 15.76
CA LEU A 7 0.16 -6.09 15.64
C LEU A 7 0.39 -4.96 16.65
N SER A 8 0.50 -5.32 17.94
CA SER A 8 0.63 -4.34 19.01
C SER A 8 2.04 -3.76 19.01
N PHE A 9 2.15 -2.48 18.70
CA PHE A 9 3.37 -1.66 18.82
C PHE A 9 3.70 -1.27 20.27
N SER A 10 2.92 -1.71 21.27
CA SER A 10 3.01 -1.23 22.65
C SER A 10 4.20 -1.76 23.49
N ARG A 11 5.10 -2.57 22.94
CA ARG A 11 6.24 -3.11 23.69
C ARG A 11 7.59 -2.41 23.45
N LEU A 12 7.61 -1.26 22.75
CA LEU A 12 8.87 -0.53 22.47
C LEU A 12 9.21 0.57 23.48
N THR A 13 8.41 0.75 24.53
CA THR A 13 8.64 1.82 25.52
C THR A 13 9.28 1.37 26.84
N GLU A 14 9.60 0.09 27.04
CA GLU A 14 10.11 -0.41 28.34
C GLU A 14 11.60 -0.74 28.41
N TRP A 15 12.46 -0.09 27.62
CA TRP A 15 13.91 -0.25 27.79
C TRP A 15 14.62 1.09 28.01
N LEU A 16 14.51 1.62 29.24
CA LEU A 16 15.43 2.59 29.81
C LEU A 16 15.86 2.09 31.21
N PRO A 17 17.09 1.63 31.40
CA PRO A 17 17.64 1.51 32.75
C PRO A 17 18.34 2.80 33.16
N HIS A 18 17.82 3.44 34.20
CA HIS A 18 18.60 4.33 35.04
C HIS A 18 19.71 3.54 35.73
N ARG A 19 20.95 3.99 35.63
CA ARG A 19 21.84 4.26 36.81
C ARG A 19 23.19 4.80 36.36
N LEU A 20 23.48 5.99 36.84
CA LEU A 20 24.82 6.56 37.00
C LEU A 20 25.59 5.80 38.09
N HIS A 21 26.89 5.53 37.89
CA HIS A 21 27.92 5.73 38.89
C HIS A 21 29.34 5.75 38.28
N SER A 22 30.00 6.83 38.58
CA SER A 22 31.42 7.22 38.79
C SER A 22 32.61 6.34 38.37
N ARG A 23 33.54 7.04 37.75
CA ARG A 23 34.96 6.87 37.39
C ARG A 23 35.87 6.20 38.46
N PRO A 24 37.12 5.75 38.13
CA PRO A 24 38.22 6.60 37.69
C PRO A 24 39.21 6.05 36.63
N ALA A 25 40.24 6.84 36.36
CA ALA A 25 41.13 6.93 35.23
C ALA A 25 42.39 6.04 35.21
N SER A 26 42.94 5.86 33.97
CA SER A 26 44.34 5.84 33.51
C SER A 26 45.19 4.53 33.63
N PRO A 27 46.35 4.39 32.94
CA PRO A 27 46.78 4.95 31.62
C PRO A 27 47.47 3.95 30.63
N ILE A 28 47.63 4.41 29.38
CA ILE A 28 48.72 4.23 28.39
C ILE A 28 49.47 2.89 28.26
N ALA A 29 49.45 2.30 27.04
CA ALA A 29 50.63 1.75 26.37
C ALA A 29 50.44 1.69 24.84
N PHE A 30 51.34 2.34 24.13
CA PHE A 30 51.58 2.26 22.69
C PHE A 30 52.23 0.93 22.34
N ILE A 31 51.76 0.26 21.27
CA ILE A 31 52.64 -0.57 20.43
C ILE A 31 52.17 -0.44 18.97
N LEU A 32 53.07 0.09 18.15
CA LEU A 32 53.05 0.04 16.70
C LEU A 32 53.41 -1.37 16.23
N CYS A 33 52.68 -1.94 15.27
CA CYS A 33 53.25 -2.89 14.30
C CYS A 33 52.48 -2.82 12.99
N ALA A 34 53.20 -2.45 11.93
CA ALA A 34 52.75 -2.51 10.57
C ALA A 34 52.75 -3.95 10.03
N GLY A 35 51.79 -4.27 9.22
CA GLY A 35 51.74 -5.53 8.47
C GLY A 35 50.68 -5.51 7.39
N LEU A 36 51.13 -5.25 6.17
CA LEU A 36 50.36 -5.42 4.93
C LEU A 36 50.03 -6.89 4.69
N ALA A 37 48.74 -7.23 4.57
CA ALA A 37 48.31 -8.39 3.77
C ALA A 37 46.85 -8.18 3.36
N GLY A 38 46.60 -8.05 2.08
CA GLY A 38 45.27 -8.05 1.50
C GLY A 38 44.62 -9.43 1.64
N CYS A 39 43.37 -9.41 2.01
CA CYS A 39 42.42 -10.52 1.76
C CYS A 39 41.10 -9.92 1.34
N GLN A 40 40.73 -10.19 0.09
CA GLN A 40 39.37 -10.10 -0.38
C GLN A 40 38.51 -10.96 0.54
N MET A 41 37.44 -10.40 1.06
CA MET A 41 36.36 -11.17 1.69
C MET A 41 35.05 -10.87 0.99
N ASP A 42 34.62 -11.88 0.26
CA ASP A 42 33.24 -12.04 -0.19
C ASP A 42 32.34 -12.30 1.01
N GLY A 43 31.16 -11.72 0.99
CA GLY A 43 29.98 -12.18 1.72
C GLY A 43 29.94 -11.87 3.23
N VAL A 44 29.45 -10.69 3.58
CA VAL A 44 29.10 -10.40 4.99
C VAL A 44 27.61 -10.60 5.18
N GLY A 45 27.26 -11.70 5.89
CA GLY A 45 25.97 -11.85 6.54
C GLY A 45 25.79 -10.80 7.63
N LEU A 46 24.57 -10.29 7.77
CA LEU A 46 24.20 -9.39 8.86
C LEU A 46 24.22 -10.16 10.18
N GLU A 47 25.32 -10.10 10.91
CA GLU A 47 25.35 -10.48 12.32
C GLU A 47 24.74 -9.35 13.16
N ASN A 48 23.67 -9.73 13.86
CA ASN A 48 22.92 -8.85 14.75
C ASN A 48 23.65 -8.74 16.09
N ASN A 49 24.63 -7.85 16.18
CA ASN A 49 25.28 -7.48 17.44
C ASN A 49 25.22 -5.96 17.57
N GLY A 50 24.11 -5.42 18.09
CA GLY A 50 24.01 -4.11 18.75
C GLY A 50 24.74 -2.89 18.18
N LYS A 51 25.25 -2.95 16.94
CA LYS A 51 25.87 -1.84 16.22
C LYS A 51 24.98 -1.41 15.06
N LYS A 52 24.69 -0.14 15.07
CA LYS A 52 24.04 0.60 14.01
C LYS A 52 24.58 0.23 12.63
N ASP A 53 23.71 -0.25 11.77
CA ASP A 53 23.41 0.33 10.48
C ASP A 53 24.49 0.24 9.40
N ASP A 54 24.57 -0.92 8.76
CA ASP A 54 24.93 -0.93 7.35
C ASP A 54 23.86 -1.69 6.55
N ILE A 55 22.68 -1.06 6.43
CA ILE A 55 21.76 -1.46 5.35
C ILE A 55 22.48 -1.05 4.08
N LYS A 56 23.07 -2.02 3.37
CA LYS A 56 23.77 -1.76 2.11
C LYS A 56 22.88 -0.98 1.15
N MET A 57 23.41 0.12 0.66
CA MET A 57 22.81 0.91 -0.41
C MET A 57 22.44 0.04 -1.62
N PRO A 58 21.47 0.47 -2.45
CA PRO A 58 20.95 -0.31 -3.56
C PRO A 58 22.06 -0.91 -4.42
N SER A 59 22.08 -2.22 -4.51
CA SER A 59 23.04 -2.98 -5.31
C SER A 59 22.52 -3.09 -6.74
N THR A 60 23.41 -3.10 -7.73
CA THR A 60 23.10 -3.50 -9.11
C THR A 60 22.90 -5.01 -9.24
N ALA A 61 23.01 -5.76 -8.14
CA ALA A 61 22.79 -7.19 -8.12
C ALA A 61 21.41 -7.58 -8.66
N ILE A 62 21.35 -8.70 -9.35
CA ILE A 62 20.10 -9.27 -9.88
C ILE A 62 19.22 -9.77 -8.72
N GLU A 63 19.86 -10.16 -7.63
CA GLU A 63 19.21 -10.72 -6.43
C GLU A 63 19.75 -10.06 -5.17
N GLU A 64 18.85 -9.69 -4.30
CA GLU A 64 19.15 -9.17 -2.97
C GLU A 64 18.41 -10.05 -1.94
N SER A 65 19.04 -10.34 -0.80
CA SER A 65 18.44 -11.12 0.28
C SER A 65 18.62 -10.40 1.60
N TYR A 66 17.54 -10.34 2.39
CA TYR A 66 17.48 -9.66 3.67
C TYR A 66 16.80 -10.55 4.71
N GLY A 67 17.18 -10.39 5.97
CA GLY A 67 16.68 -11.23 7.08
C GLY A 67 17.52 -12.49 7.28
N SER A 68 16.95 -13.51 7.90
CA SER A 68 17.66 -14.73 8.29
C SER A 68 17.80 -15.73 7.16
N ASP A 69 18.98 -16.30 6.99
CA ASP A 69 19.24 -17.35 5.99
C ASP A 69 18.42 -18.62 6.21
N SER A 70 18.04 -18.92 7.45
CA SER A 70 17.14 -20.03 7.80
C SER A 70 15.67 -19.64 7.87
N GLY A 71 15.34 -18.36 7.62
CA GLY A 71 13.98 -17.85 7.72
C GLY A 71 13.07 -18.34 6.57
N THR A 72 11.77 -18.30 6.83
CA THR A 72 10.75 -18.59 5.81
C THR A 72 10.89 -17.60 4.65
N GLU A 73 11.06 -18.11 3.43
CA GLU A 73 11.28 -17.25 2.27
C GLU A 73 10.01 -16.51 1.82
N ILE A 74 10.16 -15.21 1.64
CA ILE A 74 9.20 -14.32 0.99
C ILE A 74 9.89 -13.75 -0.24
N THR A 75 9.35 -14.02 -1.42
CA THR A 75 9.90 -13.52 -2.67
C THR A 75 9.24 -12.20 -3.05
N LEU A 76 10.01 -11.12 -3.10
CA LEU A 76 9.56 -9.80 -3.54
C LEU A 76 9.94 -9.59 -5.01
N LEU A 77 8.94 -9.48 -5.88
CA LEU A 77 9.11 -9.30 -7.32
C LEU A 77 8.97 -7.82 -7.69
N LEU A 78 10.04 -7.24 -8.20
CA LEU A 78 10.12 -5.84 -8.60
C LEU A 78 10.80 -5.71 -9.98
N ARG A 79 10.68 -4.53 -10.58
CA ARG A 79 11.40 -4.19 -11.81
C ARG A 79 12.39 -3.07 -11.57
N LYS A 80 13.62 -3.26 -11.99
CA LYS A 80 14.65 -2.21 -12.07
C LYS A 80 14.42 -1.35 -13.31
N GLY A 81 14.72 -0.07 -13.19
CA GLY A 81 14.74 0.87 -14.30
C GLY A 81 15.96 0.68 -15.21
N ALA A 82 16.08 1.55 -16.20
CA ALA A 82 17.15 1.49 -17.20
C ALA A 82 18.56 1.60 -16.59
N ALA A 83 18.70 2.29 -15.46
CA ALA A 83 19.97 2.41 -14.73
C ALA A 83 20.34 1.15 -13.91
N GLY A 84 19.54 0.08 -13.96
CA GLY A 84 19.78 -1.14 -13.18
C GLY A 84 19.45 -1.02 -11.69
N LEU A 85 18.74 0.05 -11.29
CA LEU A 85 18.31 0.33 -9.91
C LEU A 85 16.78 0.26 -9.82
N TYR A 86 16.26 -0.01 -8.63
CA TYR A 86 14.83 0.20 -8.37
C TYR A 86 14.55 1.69 -8.25
N GLU A 87 13.50 2.16 -8.90
CA GLU A 87 13.15 3.57 -9.01
C GLU A 87 11.69 3.82 -8.60
N GLY A 88 11.41 5.02 -8.09
CA GLY A 88 10.08 5.43 -7.70
C GLY A 88 9.39 4.45 -6.75
N PRO A 89 8.11 4.11 -6.99
CA PRO A 89 7.37 3.22 -6.12
C PRO A 89 7.98 1.83 -5.92
N ALA A 90 8.69 1.27 -6.92
CA ALA A 90 9.37 -0.02 -6.79
C ALA A 90 10.51 0.03 -5.76
N ARG A 91 11.28 1.13 -5.74
CA ARG A 91 12.29 1.39 -4.72
C ARG A 91 11.64 1.51 -3.35
N ASP A 92 10.57 2.29 -3.26
CA ASP A 92 9.90 2.56 -1.98
C ASP A 92 9.32 1.27 -1.38
N VAL A 93 8.69 0.40 -2.20
CA VAL A 93 8.22 -0.93 -1.77
C VAL A 93 9.38 -1.79 -1.27
N ARG A 94 10.49 -1.82 -2.01
CA ARG A 94 11.70 -2.58 -1.62
C ARG A 94 12.21 -2.10 -0.26
N ASP A 95 12.35 -0.80 -0.07
CA ASP A 95 12.89 -0.21 1.14
C ASP A 95 11.97 -0.44 2.34
N GLY A 96 10.65 -0.31 2.15
CA GLY A 96 9.67 -0.65 3.17
C GLY A 96 9.70 -2.12 3.57
N ALA A 97 9.80 -3.02 2.59
CA ALA A 97 9.92 -4.46 2.87
C ALA A 97 11.22 -4.81 3.61
N VAL A 98 12.33 -4.19 3.25
CA VAL A 98 13.62 -4.38 3.94
C VAL A 98 13.55 -3.90 5.38
N LEU A 99 12.98 -2.71 5.64
CA LEU A 99 12.78 -2.19 6.98
C LEU A 99 11.86 -3.12 7.80
N GLY A 100 10.71 -3.52 7.23
CA GLY A 100 9.77 -4.41 7.90
C GLY A 100 10.37 -5.78 8.23
N ALA A 101 11.17 -6.35 7.31
CA ALA A 101 11.88 -7.59 7.56
C ALA A 101 12.91 -7.46 8.70
N GLY A 102 13.67 -6.37 8.74
CA GLY A 102 14.64 -6.11 9.79
C GLY A 102 14.00 -5.90 11.16
N GLU A 103 12.92 -5.13 11.25
CA GLU A 103 12.27 -4.79 12.52
C GLU A 103 11.33 -5.89 13.05
N LEU A 104 10.60 -6.57 12.16
CA LEU A 104 9.53 -7.49 12.56
C LEU A 104 9.85 -8.95 12.31
N GLY A 105 10.85 -9.23 11.49
CA GLY A 105 11.18 -10.58 11.05
C GLY A 105 11.69 -11.52 12.13
N ASN A 106 12.30 -11.00 13.20
CA ASN A 106 12.80 -11.73 14.36
C ASN A 106 13.55 -13.03 13.96
N ASN A 107 14.40 -12.96 12.95
CA ASN A 107 15.13 -14.10 12.37
C ASN A 107 14.24 -15.24 11.80
N GLN A 108 12.93 -15.03 11.64
CA GLN A 108 11.98 -16.04 11.16
C GLN A 108 11.65 -15.90 9.68
N ILE A 109 11.99 -14.75 9.06
CA ILE A 109 11.75 -14.51 7.64
C ILE A 109 13.03 -14.18 6.89
N ARG A 110 13.02 -14.52 5.60
CA ARG A 110 13.99 -14.12 4.60
C ARG A 110 13.24 -13.44 3.46
N VAL A 111 13.56 -12.21 3.17
CA VAL A 111 13.04 -11.49 2.00
C VAL A 111 14.05 -11.60 0.86
N ARG A 112 13.63 -12.22 -0.24
CA ARG A 112 14.43 -12.32 -1.46
C ARG A 112 13.86 -11.38 -2.50
N VAL A 113 14.59 -10.30 -2.77
CA VAL A 113 14.19 -9.30 -3.78
C VAL A 113 14.70 -9.75 -5.15
N LYS A 114 13.79 -9.88 -6.11
CA LYS A 114 14.08 -10.33 -7.46
C LYS A 114 13.72 -9.26 -8.47
N ASN A 115 14.70 -8.90 -9.29
CA ASN A 115 14.42 -8.15 -10.51
C ASN A 115 13.81 -9.08 -11.56
N VAL A 116 12.56 -8.82 -11.93
CA VAL A 116 11.94 -9.47 -13.08
C VAL A 116 12.35 -8.69 -14.33
N GLY A 117 13.13 -9.25 -15.21
CA GLY A 117 13.44 -8.62 -16.49
C GLY A 117 12.18 -8.21 -17.28
N PRO A 118 12.31 -7.52 -18.40
CA PRO A 118 11.14 -7.11 -19.18
C PRO A 118 10.37 -8.33 -19.72
N GLY A 119 9.02 -8.23 -19.71
CA GLY A 119 8.12 -9.21 -20.31
C GLY A 119 7.70 -10.36 -19.40
N LEU A 120 6.68 -11.10 -19.87
CA LEU A 120 5.98 -12.12 -19.07
C LEU A 120 6.83 -13.36 -18.77
N ALA A 121 7.75 -13.72 -19.66
CA ALA A 121 8.61 -14.90 -19.51
C ALA A 121 9.54 -14.76 -18.28
N GLY A 122 10.11 -13.58 -18.06
CA GLY A 122 10.94 -13.30 -16.89
C GLY A 122 10.16 -13.43 -15.59
N VAL A 123 8.91 -12.97 -15.56
CA VAL A 123 8.02 -13.08 -14.42
C VAL A 123 7.71 -14.56 -14.11
N ALA A 124 7.29 -15.34 -15.11
CA ALA A 124 6.98 -16.77 -14.94
C ALA A 124 8.18 -17.56 -14.40
N ALA A 125 9.39 -17.29 -14.90
CA ALA A 125 10.62 -17.93 -14.42
C ALA A 125 10.87 -17.63 -12.93
N GLN A 126 10.65 -16.39 -12.46
CA GLN A 126 10.82 -16.04 -11.05
C GLN A 126 9.77 -16.70 -10.16
N VAL A 127 8.53 -16.83 -10.62
CA VAL A 127 7.45 -17.52 -9.89
C VAL A 127 7.78 -19.02 -9.75
N THR A 128 8.21 -19.66 -10.83
CA THR A 128 8.65 -21.06 -10.82
C THR A 128 9.82 -21.26 -9.84
N ALA A 129 10.80 -20.36 -9.89
CA ALA A 129 11.94 -20.42 -8.99
C ALA A 129 11.54 -20.21 -7.52
N ALA A 130 10.60 -19.29 -7.23
CA ALA A 130 10.06 -19.09 -5.88
C ALA A 130 9.38 -20.36 -5.36
N LYS A 131 8.56 -20.98 -6.20
CA LYS A 131 7.90 -22.27 -5.85
C LYS A 131 8.92 -23.38 -5.58
N ALA A 132 9.94 -23.52 -6.41
CA ALA A 132 10.99 -24.53 -6.25
C ALA A 132 11.80 -24.35 -4.95
N ARG A 133 11.93 -23.12 -4.45
CA ARG A 133 12.56 -22.81 -3.16
C ARG A 133 11.62 -22.91 -1.96
N ASN A 134 10.37 -23.30 -2.17
CA ASN A 134 9.32 -23.34 -1.14
C ASN A 134 9.07 -21.94 -0.51
N ALA A 135 9.13 -20.86 -1.29
CA ALA A 135 8.73 -19.56 -0.81
C ALA A 135 7.28 -19.60 -0.30
N ALA A 136 7.05 -19.03 0.86
CA ALA A 136 5.73 -19.03 1.50
C ALA A 136 4.78 -17.97 0.90
N LEU A 137 5.34 -16.91 0.32
CA LEU A 137 4.59 -15.78 -0.22
C LEU A 137 5.34 -15.16 -1.40
N ILE A 138 4.60 -14.77 -2.42
CA ILE A 138 5.06 -13.80 -3.41
C ILE A 138 4.46 -12.44 -3.05
N VAL A 139 5.32 -11.43 -2.90
CA VAL A 139 4.92 -10.03 -2.85
C VAL A 139 5.33 -9.40 -4.16
N SER A 140 4.46 -8.62 -4.80
CA SER A 140 4.76 -8.04 -6.12
C SER A 140 4.35 -6.59 -6.24
N TYR A 141 5.20 -5.80 -6.89
CA TYR A 141 4.87 -4.49 -7.43
C TYR A 141 5.32 -4.45 -8.88
N LEU A 142 4.40 -4.80 -9.78
CA LEU A 142 4.65 -4.98 -11.20
C LEU A 142 3.53 -4.34 -12.03
N PRO A 143 3.78 -4.04 -13.32
CA PRO A 143 2.73 -3.59 -14.25
C PRO A 143 1.53 -4.55 -14.31
N PRO A 144 0.33 -4.06 -14.65
CA PRO A 144 -0.91 -4.86 -14.63
C PRO A 144 -0.84 -6.16 -15.43
N ALA A 145 -0.27 -6.15 -16.63
CA ALA A 145 -0.17 -7.34 -17.48
C ALA A 145 0.70 -8.44 -16.85
N GLU A 146 1.76 -8.07 -16.16
CA GLU A 146 2.66 -8.99 -15.48
C GLU A 146 2.05 -9.52 -14.19
N THR A 147 1.39 -8.65 -13.43
CA THR A 147 0.62 -9.06 -12.25
C THR A 147 -0.48 -10.06 -12.64
N ALA A 148 -1.21 -9.79 -13.71
CA ALA A 148 -2.21 -10.70 -14.25
C ALA A 148 -1.61 -12.05 -14.69
N SER A 149 -0.39 -12.04 -15.27
CA SER A 149 0.28 -13.28 -15.67
C SER A 149 0.65 -14.17 -14.49
N ILE A 150 1.05 -13.58 -13.34
CA ILE A 150 1.27 -14.34 -12.10
C ILE A 150 -0.06 -14.91 -11.59
N ALA A 151 -1.09 -14.07 -11.56
CA ALA A 151 -2.42 -14.47 -11.08
C ALA A 151 -3.03 -15.65 -11.87
N ALA A 152 -2.70 -15.72 -13.17
CA ALA A 152 -3.15 -16.82 -14.05
C ALA A 152 -2.42 -18.15 -13.80
N ILE A 153 -1.27 -18.17 -13.10
CA ILE A 153 -0.57 -19.41 -12.76
C ILE A 153 -1.40 -20.17 -11.71
N PRO A 154 -1.68 -21.46 -11.90
CA PRO A 154 -2.44 -22.26 -10.90
C PRO A 154 -1.81 -22.20 -9.51
N VAL A 155 -2.62 -22.17 -8.46
CA VAL A 155 -2.18 -22.11 -7.05
C VAL A 155 -1.31 -23.29 -6.62
N THR A 156 -1.44 -24.43 -7.30
CA THR A 156 -0.57 -25.60 -7.10
C THR A 156 0.87 -25.35 -7.58
N GLN A 157 1.06 -24.37 -8.49
CA GLN A 157 2.34 -24.05 -9.13
C GLN A 157 2.96 -22.75 -8.63
N ARG A 158 2.30 -22.02 -7.72
CA ARG A 158 2.83 -20.79 -7.12
C ARG A 158 2.47 -20.70 -5.64
N PRO A 159 3.22 -19.92 -4.84
CA PRO A 159 2.78 -19.47 -3.52
C PRO A 159 1.57 -18.52 -3.62
N PRO A 160 0.83 -18.27 -2.51
CA PRO A 160 -0.09 -17.13 -2.41
C PRO A 160 0.60 -15.84 -2.81
N MET A 161 -0.16 -14.91 -3.37
CA MET A 161 0.37 -13.64 -3.89
C MET A 161 -0.24 -12.46 -3.16
N LEU A 162 0.61 -11.56 -2.66
CA LEU A 162 0.25 -10.25 -2.15
C LEU A 162 0.69 -9.19 -3.16
N ASN A 163 -0.27 -8.53 -3.80
CA ASN A 163 -0.04 -7.54 -4.83
C ASN A 163 -0.11 -6.12 -4.24
N LEU A 164 0.88 -5.28 -4.54
CA LEU A 164 1.03 -3.92 -4.04
C LEU A 164 0.86 -2.85 -5.13
N ALA A 165 0.42 -3.26 -6.32
CA ALA A 165 0.22 -2.36 -7.45
C ALA A 165 -1.28 -2.15 -7.75
N SER A 166 -1.68 -2.33 -9.00
CA SER A 166 -3.07 -2.27 -9.43
C SER A 166 -3.84 -3.52 -9.02
N ALA A 167 -5.17 -3.41 -8.90
CA ALA A 167 -6.01 -4.55 -8.59
C ALA A 167 -5.83 -5.70 -9.62
N ALA A 168 -5.63 -6.91 -9.09
CA ALA A 168 -5.54 -8.13 -9.88
C ALA A 168 -6.56 -9.14 -9.36
N THR A 169 -7.05 -10.00 -10.24
CA THR A 169 -8.01 -11.06 -9.89
C THR A 169 -7.39 -12.43 -10.12
N GLY A 170 -7.62 -13.35 -9.22
CA GLY A 170 -7.12 -14.72 -9.30
C GLY A 170 -7.33 -15.45 -7.98
N GLU A 171 -7.25 -16.78 -8.02
CA GLU A 171 -7.28 -17.57 -6.81
C GLU A 171 -6.01 -17.28 -5.98
N ASP A 172 -6.18 -17.07 -4.67
CA ASP A 172 -5.09 -16.73 -3.73
C ASP A 172 -4.21 -15.54 -4.18
N VAL A 173 -4.86 -14.54 -4.79
CA VAL A 173 -4.31 -13.22 -5.07
C VAL A 173 -4.96 -12.23 -4.12
N PHE A 174 -4.13 -11.48 -3.39
CA PHE A 174 -4.54 -10.53 -2.38
C PHE A 174 -3.98 -9.15 -2.73
N ASN A 175 -4.85 -8.16 -2.94
CA ASN A 175 -4.44 -6.79 -3.27
C ASN A 175 -4.38 -5.96 -1.99
N LEU A 176 -3.19 -5.53 -1.60
CA LEU A 176 -2.98 -4.75 -0.39
C LEU A 176 -3.13 -3.24 -0.63
N ALA A 177 -2.75 -2.77 -1.81
CA ALA A 177 -2.88 -1.36 -2.16
C ALA A 177 -4.36 -1.00 -2.34
N SER A 178 -4.77 0.09 -1.70
CA SER A 178 -6.06 0.73 -1.95
C SER A 178 -5.97 1.62 -3.19
N ASP A 179 -7.01 1.60 -3.98
CA ASP A 179 -7.13 2.49 -5.14
C ASP A 179 -8.25 3.53 -4.96
N GLU A 180 -8.53 4.28 -6.01
CA GLU A 180 -9.55 5.32 -5.98
C GLU A 180 -10.99 4.78 -5.83
N ILE A 181 -11.27 3.54 -6.24
CA ILE A 181 -12.58 2.90 -6.05
C ILE A 181 -12.77 2.52 -4.57
N ASP A 182 -11.71 2.06 -3.89
CA ASP A 182 -11.75 1.78 -2.46
C ASP A 182 -12.00 3.07 -1.66
N SER A 183 -11.25 4.15 -2.00
CA SER A 183 -11.45 5.48 -1.43
C SER A 183 -12.86 6.02 -1.68
N MET A 184 -13.34 5.95 -2.91
CA MET A 184 -14.70 6.32 -3.27
C MET A 184 -15.73 5.57 -2.43
N THR A 185 -15.56 4.25 -2.28
CA THR A 185 -16.50 3.40 -1.54
C THR A 185 -16.65 3.86 -0.08
N GLU A 186 -15.55 4.15 0.60
CA GLU A 186 -15.56 4.67 1.96
C GLU A 186 -16.13 6.10 2.04
N GLY A 187 -15.82 6.95 1.05
CA GLY A 187 -16.40 8.30 0.95
C GLY A 187 -17.91 8.29 0.76
N VAL A 188 -18.43 7.40 -0.10
CA VAL A 188 -19.88 7.22 -0.31
C VAL A 188 -20.55 6.68 0.95
N LYS A 189 -19.96 5.72 1.64
CA LYS A 189 -20.47 5.23 2.94
C LYS A 189 -20.56 6.34 3.97
N ALA A 190 -19.59 7.25 4.00
CA ALA A 190 -19.62 8.40 4.92
C ALA A 190 -20.71 9.42 4.56
N ALA A 191 -21.05 9.58 3.30
CA ALA A 191 -22.14 10.45 2.84
C ALA A 191 -23.53 9.83 3.06
N ALA A 192 -23.65 8.50 3.05
CA ALA A 192 -24.93 7.77 3.14
C ALA A 192 -25.78 8.01 4.43
N PRO A 193 -25.20 8.28 5.64
CA PRO A 193 -25.99 8.54 6.84
C PRO A 193 -26.93 9.74 6.72
N SER A 194 -26.69 10.67 5.80
CA SER A 194 -27.60 11.78 5.51
C SER A 194 -28.87 11.39 4.75
N GLY A 195 -29.06 10.08 4.48
CA GLY A 195 -30.25 9.55 3.78
C GLY A 195 -30.08 9.44 2.26
N HIS A 196 -28.95 9.86 1.73
CA HIS A 196 -28.66 9.84 0.29
C HIS A 196 -28.35 8.42 -0.18
N LYS A 197 -28.99 7.97 -1.26
CA LYS A 197 -28.88 6.61 -1.79
C LYS A 197 -28.48 6.54 -3.26
N LYS A 198 -28.81 7.56 -4.05
CA LYS A 198 -28.56 7.57 -5.49
C LYS A 198 -27.18 8.13 -5.78
N VAL A 199 -26.32 7.32 -6.38
CA VAL A 199 -24.92 7.66 -6.65
C VAL A 199 -24.65 7.63 -8.13
N SER A 200 -24.11 8.70 -8.70
CA SER A 200 -23.52 8.72 -10.03
C SER A 200 -22.03 8.97 -9.95
N ALA A 201 -21.29 8.58 -10.99
CA ALA A 201 -19.87 8.82 -11.09
C ALA A 201 -19.50 9.59 -12.35
N LEU A 202 -18.49 10.46 -12.27
CA LEU A 202 -17.78 11.04 -13.40
C LEU A 202 -16.37 10.48 -13.41
N VAL A 203 -15.97 9.89 -14.54
CA VAL A 203 -14.70 9.18 -14.68
C VAL A 203 -13.91 9.73 -15.87
N PRO A 204 -12.57 9.62 -15.89
CA PRO A 204 -11.77 9.98 -17.06
C PRO A 204 -12.20 9.23 -18.32
N ALA A 205 -11.94 9.80 -19.50
CA ALA A 205 -12.32 9.20 -20.77
C ALA A 205 -11.67 7.83 -21.02
N ASP A 206 -10.46 7.63 -20.48
CA ASP A 206 -9.68 6.40 -20.57
C ASP A 206 -9.93 5.41 -19.41
N PHE A 207 -10.92 5.70 -18.55
CA PHE A 207 -11.27 4.83 -17.42
C PHE A 207 -11.57 3.40 -17.91
N PRO A 208 -10.87 2.36 -17.37
CA PRO A 208 -10.96 1.01 -17.90
C PRO A 208 -12.36 0.40 -17.75
N GLN A 209 -12.80 -0.36 -18.74
CA GLN A 209 -14.09 -1.05 -18.69
C GLN A 209 -14.17 -2.10 -17.56
N SER A 210 -13.05 -2.74 -17.21
CA SER A 210 -12.96 -3.64 -16.04
C SER A 210 -13.32 -2.92 -14.76
N ASP A 211 -12.85 -1.69 -14.60
CA ASP A 211 -13.05 -0.88 -13.40
C ASP A 211 -14.47 -0.30 -13.35
N ALA A 212 -15.11 -0.10 -14.50
CA ALA A 212 -16.52 0.31 -14.56
C ALA A 212 -17.46 -0.71 -13.91
N ALA A 213 -17.24 -2.00 -14.13
CA ALA A 213 -18.01 -3.07 -13.49
C ALA A 213 -17.75 -3.11 -11.97
N ARG A 214 -16.48 -2.94 -11.56
CA ARG A 214 -16.09 -2.89 -10.15
C ARG A 214 -16.68 -1.68 -9.44
N LEU A 215 -16.65 -0.51 -10.08
CA LEU A 215 -17.26 0.74 -9.59
C LEU A 215 -18.76 0.55 -9.29
N GLY A 216 -19.51 0.03 -10.24
CA GLY A 216 -20.95 -0.23 -10.06
C GLY A 216 -21.22 -1.23 -8.92
N SER A 217 -20.45 -2.32 -8.88
CA SER A 217 -20.56 -3.34 -7.84
C SER A 217 -20.22 -2.79 -6.44
N ALA A 218 -19.20 -1.94 -6.32
CA ALA A 218 -18.80 -1.33 -5.05
C ALA A 218 -19.90 -0.42 -4.49
N ILE A 219 -20.54 0.41 -5.34
CA ILE A 219 -21.67 1.26 -4.96
C ILE A 219 -22.86 0.42 -4.52
N TRP A 220 -23.21 -0.60 -5.30
CA TRP A 220 -24.33 -1.50 -4.99
C TRP A 220 -24.12 -2.28 -3.69
N ASN A 221 -22.95 -2.86 -3.50
CA ASN A 221 -22.60 -3.60 -2.28
C ASN A 221 -22.57 -2.71 -1.03
N GLY A 222 -22.36 -1.40 -1.21
CA GLY A 222 -22.50 -0.40 -0.16
C GLY A 222 -23.96 -0.06 0.21
N GLY A 223 -24.95 -0.71 -0.41
CA GLY A 223 -26.37 -0.47 -0.16
C GLY A 223 -26.93 0.77 -0.85
N ASN A 224 -26.26 1.25 -1.90
CA ASN A 224 -26.63 2.42 -2.68
C ASN A 224 -27.15 2.03 -4.08
N THR A 225 -27.90 2.94 -4.71
CA THR A 225 -28.37 2.78 -6.08
C THR A 225 -27.41 3.46 -7.04
N PHE A 226 -26.77 2.69 -7.91
CA PHE A 226 -25.90 3.24 -8.94
C PHE A 226 -26.71 3.75 -10.13
N MET A 227 -26.63 5.06 -10.40
CA MET A 227 -27.36 5.74 -11.47
C MET A 227 -26.62 5.68 -12.81
N GLY A 228 -25.37 5.22 -12.81
CA GLY A 228 -24.50 5.18 -13.97
C GLY A 228 -23.26 6.05 -13.81
N PHE A 229 -22.43 6.05 -14.86
CA PHE A 229 -21.27 6.95 -14.92
C PHE A 229 -21.22 7.71 -16.24
N GLY A 230 -20.69 8.93 -16.16
CA GLY A 230 -20.34 9.76 -17.29
C GLY A 230 -18.84 9.88 -17.47
N ARG A 231 -18.39 10.22 -18.67
CA ARG A 231 -16.98 10.39 -18.97
C ARG A 231 -16.64 11.85 -19.19
N TYR A 232 -15.43 12.25 -18.79
CA TYR A 232 -14.85 13.55 -19.10
C TYR A 232 -13.46 13.37 -19.71
N GLY A 233 -13.13 14.21 -20.70
CA GLY A 233 -11.83 14.21 -21.36
C GLY A 233 -10.93 15.32 -20.84
N ALA A 234 -9.61 15.17 -21.01
CA ALA A 234 -8.62 16.16 -20.60
C ALA A 234 -8.77 17.52 -21.32
N THR A 235 -9.42 17.54 -22.49
CA THR A 235 -9.65 18.78 -23.27
C THR A 235 -11.08 19.31 -23.13
N ASP A 236 -11.97 18.61 -22.42
CA ASP A 236 -13.35 19.05 -22.23
C ASP A 236 -13.38 20.32 -21.36
N GLN A 237 -14.21 21.29 -21.75
CA GLN A 237 -14.51 22.45 -20.92
C GLN A 237 -15.70 22.15 -19.98
N SER A 238 -15.88 22.92 -18.93
CA SER A 238 -17.01 22.74 -17.99
C SER A 238 -18.37 22.68 -18.70
N ALA A 239 -18.57 23.45 -19.75
CA ALA A 239 -19.80 23.45 -20.53
C ALA A 239 -20.03 22.14 -21.28
N ASP A 240 -18.96 21.53 -21.82
CA ASP A 240 -19.02 20.25 -22.51
C ASP A 240 -19.36 19.11 -21.54
N ILE A 241 -18.66 19.10 -20.38
CA ILE A 241 -18.89 18.12 -19.30
C ILE A 241 -20.33 18.23 -18.82
N LEU A 242 -20.81 19.46 -18.61
CA LEU A 242 -22.17 19.72 -18.17
C LEU A 242 -23.20 19.25 -19.21
N THR A 243 -22.99 19.58 -20.49
CA THR A 243 -23.92 19.19 -21.58
C THR A 243 -24.01 17.68 -21.68
N LYS A 244 -22.90 16.98 -21.65
CA LYS A 244 -22.85 15.52 -21.76
C LYS A 244 -23.47 14.81 -20.54
N ASN A 245 -23.33 15.37 -19.33
CA ASN A 245 -23.57 14.65 -18.08
C ASN A 245 -24.69 15.24 -17.22
N ARG A 246 -25.33 16.35 -17.62
CA ARG A 246 -26.38 17.02 -16.83
C ARG A 246 -27.49 16.06 -16.33
N PRO A 247 -28.11 15.21 -17.18
CA PRO A 247 -29.17 14.31 -16.69
C PRO A 247 -28.66 13.35 -15.62
N LEU A 248 -27.43 12.83 -15.79
CA LEU A 248 -26.81 11.93 -14.84
C LEU A 248 -26.51 12.63 -13.51
N ILE A 249 -25.94 13.83 -13.54
CA ILE A 249 -25.66 14.64 -12.35
C ILE A 249 -26.96 14.91 -11.57
N GLN A 250 -28.04 15.31 -12.28
CA GLN A 250 -29.32 15.64 -11.67
C GLN A 250 -30.11 14.41 -11.17
N SER A 251 -29.79 13.21 -11.62
CA SER A 251 -30.41 11.97 -11.16
C SER A 251 -29.87 11.46 -9.83
N ALA A 252 -28.74 11.99 -9.36
CA ALA A 252 -28.00 11.49 -8.20
C ALA A 252 -28.03 12.46 -7.01
N GLU A 253 -28.05 11.89 -5.83
CA GLU A 253 -27.93 12.61 -4.54
C GLU A 253 -26.46 12.74 -4.11
N ILE A 254 -25.61 11.81 -4.58
CA ILE A 254 -24.15 11.81 -4.41
C ILE A 254 -23.52 11.73 -5.79
N VAL A 255 -22.63 12.65 -6.09
CA VAL A 255 -21.81 12.60 -7.30
C VAL A 255 -20.38 12.31 -6.89
N VAL A 256 -19.83 11.23 -7.46
CA VAL A 256 -18.42 10.85 -7.29
C VAL A 256 -17.61 11.36 -8.48
N ILE A 257 -16.43 11.90 -8.24
CA ILE A 257 -15.48 12.24 -9.32
C ILE A 257 -14.21 11.41 -9.10
N LEU A 258 -13.90 10.52 -10.04
CA LEU A 258 -12.66 9.74 -10.09
C LEU A 258 -11.63 10.46 -10.96
N GLY A 259 -10.36 10.14 -10.77
CA GLY A 259 -9.24 10.66 -11.54
C GLY A 259 -8.15 11.26 -10.65
N ASN A 260 -7.02 11.61 -11.28
CA ASN A 260 -5.82 12.05 -10.59
C ASN A 260 -5.17 13.30 -11.23
N THR A 261 -5.95 14.07 -11.96
CA THR A 261 -5.48 15.24 -12.74
C THR A 261 -6.13 16.54 -12.28
N PRO A 262 -5.54 17.71 -12.57
CA PRO A 262 -6.10 19.01 -12.19
C PRO A 262 -7.48 19.33 -12.80
N GLU A 263 -7.85 18.67 -13.89
CA GLU A 263 -9.16 18.80 -14.56
C GLU A 263 -10.34 18.50 -13.64
N ILE A 264 -10.11 17.74 -12.55
CA ILE A 264 -11.12 17.45 -11.51
C ILE A 264 -11.79 18.73 -11.00
N GLY A 265 -11.04 19.82 -10.86
CA GLY A 265 -11.59 21.12 -10.42
C GLY A 265 -12.65 21.64 -11.40
N MET A 266 -12.42 21.48 -12.70
CA MET A 266 -13.34 21.88 -13.76
C MET A 266 -14.57 20.95 -13.79
N VAL A 267 -14.36 19.65 -13.61
CA VAL A 267 -15.44 18.66 -13.49
C VAL A 267 -16.33 18.99 -12.29
N ALA A 268 -15.74 19.27 -11.14
CA ALA A 268 -16.47 19.70 -9.94
C ALA A 268 -17.26 20.97 -10.16
N GLY A 269 -16.71 21.95 -10.92
CA GLY A 269 -17.40 23.17 -11.32
C GLY A 269 -18.65 22.86 -12.15
N ALA A 270 -18.54 21.96 -13.14
CA ALA A 270 -19.68 21.50 -13.94
C ALA A 270 -20.74 20.81 -13.07
N VAL A 271 -20.33 19.94 -12.14
CA VAL A 271 -21.25 19.28 -11.19
C VAL A 271 -21.99 20.31 -10.35
N ARG A 272 -21.29 21.28 -9.74
CA ARG A 272 -21.92 22.33 -8.92
C ARG A 272 -22.90 23.20 -9.71
N SER A 273 -22.63 23.44 -10.99
CA SER A 273 -23.51 24.21 -11.88
C SER A 273 -24.83 23.48 -12.22
N ALA A 274 -24.87 22.16 -12.13
CA ALA A 274 -26.05 21.33 -12.37
C ALA A 274 -26.64 20.73 -11.09
N ALA A 275 -26.03 20.97 -9.93
CA ALA A 275 -26.38 20.32 -8.66
C ALA A 275 -27.84 20.56 -8.28
N ILE A 276 -28.47 19.52 -7.73
CA ILE A 276 -29.75 19.60 -7.04
C ILE A 276 -29.51 19.99 -5.57
N PRO A 277 -30.52 20.60 -4.90
CA PRO A 277 -30.38 20.95 -3.48
C PRO A 277 -29.97 19.76 -2.61
N GLY A 278 -28.98 19.96 -1.75
CA GLY A 278 -28.49 18.92 -0.85
C GLY A 278 -27.55 17.90 -1.49
N GLN A 279 -27.24 17.99 -2.75
CA GLN A 279 -26.35 17.04 -3.44
C GLN A 279 -24.93 17.06 -2.85
N LEU A 280 -24.43 15.89 -2.55
CA LEU A 280 -23.09 15.69 -1.99
C LEU A 280 -22.06 15.38 -3.07
N LEU A 281 -20.83 15.79 -2.84
CA LEU A 281 -19.68 15.49 -3.70
C LEU A 281 -18.71 14.58 -2.95
N VAL A 282 -18.27 13.53 -3.62
CA VAL A 282 -17.26 12.60 -3.13
C VAL A 282 -16.07 12.59 -4.09
N GLY A 283 -14.90 12.82 -3.54
CA GLY A 283 -13.62 12.69 -4.22
C GLY A 283 -12.91 11.40 -3.82
N THR A 284 -11.69 11.24 -4.31
CA THR A 284 -10.85 10.08 -4.02
C THR A 284 -9.48 10.49 -3.50
N ASN A 285 -8.76 9.54 -2.91
CA ASN A 285 -7.37 9.71 -2.46
C ASN A 285 -6.38 9.98 -3.61
N SER A 286 -6.82 9.80 -4.87
CA SER A 286 -6.03 10.10 -6.06
C SER A 286 -6.06 11.58 -6.46
N TRP A 287 -6.96 12.39 -5.88
CA TRP A 287 -7.05 13.80 -6.23
C TRP A 287 -5.76 14.56 -5.92
N PRO A 288 -5.19 15.32 -6.88
CA PRO A 288 -4.02 16.14 -6.63
C PRO A 288 -4.31 17.18 -5.53
N GLN A 289 -3.34 17.45 -4.69
CA GLN A 289 -3.48 18.45 -3.61
C GLN A 289 -3.85 19.84 -4.14
N SER A 290 -3.40 20.20 -5.35
CA SER A 290 -3.74 21.46 -6.01
C SER A 290 -5.24 21.65 -6.22
N VAL A 291 -6.00 20.56 -6.33
CA VAL A 291 -7.46 20.61 -6.52
C VAL A 291 -8.18 21.09 -5.27
N TYR A 292 -7.64 20.85 -4.08
CA TYR A 292 -8.32 21.17 -2.83
C TYR A 292 -8.57 22.68 -2.63
N ALA A 293 -7.76 23.54 -3.25
CA ALA A 293 -7.93 24.98 -3.21
C ALA A 293 -9.06 25.51 -4.11
N ILE A 294 -9.65 24.66 -4.96
CA ILE A 294 -10.68 25.07 -5.91
C ILE A 294 -12.03 25.13 -5.19
N PRO A 295 -12.76 26.29 -5.24
CA PRO A 295 -14.02 26.43 -4.51
C PRO A 295 -15.07 25.36 -4.81
N ALA A 296 -15.11 24.85 -6.04
CA ALA A 296 -16.09 23.84 -6.46
C ALA A 296 -15.97 22.51 -5.69
N VAL A 297 -14.81 22.18 -5.15
CA VAL A 297 -14.62 20.95 -4.37
C VAL A 297 -14.81 21.15 -2.87
N ALA A 298 -15.06 22.37 -2.41
CA ALA A 298 -15.29 22.62 -0.99
C ALA A 298 -16.47 21.78 -0.45
N GLY A 299 -16.28 21.21 0.73
CA GLY A 299 -17.25 20.30 1.36
C GLY A 299 -17.30 18.89 0.76
N ALA A 300 -16.47 18.55 -0.24
CA ALA A 300 -16.38 17.20 -0.76
C ALA A 300 -15.81 16.24 0.30
N PHE A 301 -16.37 15.03 0.37
CA PHE A 301 -15.81 13.94 1.17
C PHE A 301 -14.67 13.26 0.42
N VAL A 302 -13.58 13.01 1.12
CA VAL A 302 -12.42 12.28 0.58
C VAL A 302 -11.94 11.28 1.64
N ALA A 303 -11.99 10.00 1.31
CA ALA A 303 -11.45 8.97 2.18
C ALA A 303 -9.96 8.75 1.86
N THR A 304 -9.11 8.72 2.88
CA THR A 304 -7.67 8.50 2.76
C THR A 304 -7.20 7.40 3.70
N ASP A 305 -6.08 6.78 3.39
CA ASP A 305 -5.46 5.81 4.31
C ASP A 305 -5.18 6.48 5.68
N ASP A 306 -5.30 5.68 6.74
CA ASP A 306 -4.92 6.11 8.09
C ASP A 306 -3.39 6.11 8.20
N THR A 307 -2.79 7.28 8.09
CA THR A 307 -1.34 7.46 8.14
C THR A 307 -0.79 7.71 9.55
N GLN A 308 -1.61 7.66 10.60
CA GLN A 308 -1.12 7.88 11.96
C GLN A 308 -0.06 6.83 12.36
N SER A 309 -0.32 5.57 12.01
CA SER A 309 0.64 4.49 12.29
C SER A 309 1.89 4.55 11.41
N SER A 310 1.81 5.08 10.19
CA SER A 310 2.98 5.23 9.32
C SER A 310 3.97 6.27 9.86
N GLY A 311 3.49 7.28 10.59
CA GLY A 311 4.34 8.24 11.30
C GLY A 311 5.34 7.58 12.26
N LEU A 312 4.96 6.44 12.87
CA LEU A 312 5.83 5.72 13.80
C LEU A 312 7.08 5.12 13.14
N ILE A 313 7.01 4.82 11.85
CA ILE A 313 8.15 4.26 11.10
C ILE A 313 8.83 5.29 10.19
N ALA A 314 8.20 6.44 9.94
CA ALA A 314 8.68 7.43 8.98
C ALA A 314 10.09 7.95 9.29
N GLU A 315 10.38 8.23 10.56
CA GLU A 315 11.71 8.68 10.98
C GLU A 315 12.78 7.60 10.78
N ARG A 316 12.45 6.33 11.08
CA ARG A 316 13.38 5.21 10.89
C ARG A 316 13.61 4.96 9.41
N TYR A 317 12.55 4.99 8.63
CA TYR A 317 12.62 4.86 7.18
C TYR A 317 13.51 5.95 6.56
N GLN A 318 13.27 7.24 6.90
CA GLN A 318 14.08 8.37 6.45
C GLN A 318 15.55 8.23 6.85
N ARG A 319 15.82 7.74 8.07
CA ARG A 319 17.18 7.55 8.57
C ARG A 319 17.93 6.47 7.82
N HIS A 320 17.24 5.38 7.43
CA HIS A 320 17.87 4.25 6.74
C HIS A 320 18.05 4.50 5.24
N PHE A 321 17.08 5.13 4.60
CA PHE A 321 17.05 5.22 3.14
C PHE A 321 17.25 6.65 2.60
N ASN A 322 17.37 7.64 3.49
CA ASN A 322 17.59 9.05 3.14
C ASN A 322 16.52 9.65 2.22
N HIS A 323 15.29 9.13 2.26
CA HIS A 323 14.12 9.72 1.63
C HIS A 323 12.86 9.44 2.45
N SER A 324 11.82 10.25 2.24
CA SER A 324 10.57 10.18 3.00
C SER A 324 9.81 8.87 2.72
N LEU A 325 9.16 8.34 3.75
CA LEU A 325 8.24 7.23 3.62
C LEU A 325 7.06 7.63 2.72
N THR A 326 6.84 6.86 1.68
CA THR A 326 5.65 6.97 0.82
C THR A 326 4.62 5.89 1.19
N THR A 327 3.40 6.01 0.65
CA THR A 327 2.37 4.97 0.77
C THR A 327 2.87 3.61 0.24
N TYR A 328 3.67 3.61 -0.82
CA TYR A 328 4.27 2.38 -1.36
C TYR A 328 5.30 1.76 -0.41
N GLY A 329 6.09 2.59 0.25
CA GLY A 329 6.99 2.13 1.32
C GLY A 329 6.21 1.54 2.50
N ALA A 330 5.12 2.18 2.89
CA ALA A 330 4.23 1.68 3.92
C ALA A 330 3.61 0.31 3.54
N TYR A 331 3.16 0.13 2.30
CA TYR A 331 2.66 -1.18 1.82
C TYR A 331 3.76 -2.26 1.82
N GLY A 332 4.99 -1.92 1.44
CA GLY A 332 6.13 -2.84 1.54
C GLY A 332 6.37 -3.30 2.97
N TYR A 333 6.34 -2.38 3.92
CA TYR A 333 6.46 -2.67 5.35
C TYR A 333 5.29 -3.53 5.85
N ASP A 334 4.05 -3.17 5.51
CA ASP A 334 2.85 -3.89 5.93
C ASP A 334 2.81 -5.33 5.38
N ALA A 335 3.32 -5.56 4.17
CA ALA A 335 3.45 -6.90 3.62
C ALA A 335 4.35 -7.80 4.49
N MET A 336 5.46 -7.26 4.99
CA MET A 336 6.34 -7.98 5.92
C MET A 336 5.72 -8.12 7.31
N ALA A 337 4.95 -7.13 7.75
CA ALA A 337 4.22 -7.19 9.02
C ALA A 337 3.18 -8.32 9.03
N ILE A 338 2.42 -8.48 7.93
CA ILE A 338 1.48 -9.61 7.74
C ILE A 338 2.23 -10.94 7.83
N ALA A 339 3.28 -11.11 7.03
CA ALA A 339 4.04 -12.34 6.96
C ALA A 339 4.68 -12.70 8.31
N SER A 340 5.38 -11.75 8.93
CA SER A 340 6.03 -11.94 10.23
C SER A 340 5.02 -12.22 11.34
N GLY A 341 3.86 -11.52 11.32
CA GLY A 341 2.80 -11.71 12.30
C GLY A 341 2.19 -13.11 12.23
N LEU A 342 1.90 -13.60 11.03
CA LEU A 342 1.37 -14.96 10.80
C LEU A 342 2.39 -16.02 11.22
N ILE A 343 3.64 -15.91 10.77
CA ILE A 343 4.70 -16.88 11.09
C ILE A 343 4.95 -16.93 12.59
N ARG A 344 5.03 -15.78 13.26
CA ARG A 344 5.26 -15.70 14.71
C ARG A 344 4.16 -16.34 15.53
N THR A 345 2.91 -16.22 15.10
CA THR A 345 1.75 -16.71 15.85
C THR A 345 1.36 -18.13 15.55
N GLN A 346 1.63 -18.63 14.34
CA GLN A 346 1.13 -19.92 13.85
C GLN A 346 2.22 -20.78 13.20
N GLY A 347 3.47 -20.31 13.16
CA GLY A 347 4.61 -21.06 12.59
C GLY A 347 4.87 -20.81 11.09
N PRO A 348 5.93 -21.45 10.54
CA PRO A 348 6.42 -21.17 9.18
C PRO A 348 5.43 -21.45 8.06
N GLN A 349 4.44 -22.33 8.29
CA GLN A 349 3.42 -22.69 7.30
C GLN A 349 2.13 -21.85 7.40
N ALA A 350 2.17 -20.77 8.20
CA ALA A 350 0.99 -19.97 8.49
C ALA A 350 0.50 -19.10 7.33
N ILE A 351 1.32 -18.87 6.32
CA ILE A 351 0.92 -18.04 5.18
C ILE A 351 0.07 -18.87 4.22
N THR A 352 -1.23 -18.88 4.49
CA THR A 352 -2.25 -19.56 3.69
C THR A 352 -3.33 -18.57 3.29
N ALA A 353 -4.07 -18.90 2.24
CA ALA A 353 -5.21 -18.08 1.81
C ALA A 353 -6.25 -17.91 2.93
N ALA A 354 -6.48 -18.94 3.73
CA ALA A 354 -7.42 -18.87 4.87
C ALA A 354 -6.97 -17.86 5.92
N ASN A 355 -5.69 -17.88 6.28
CA ASN A 355 -5.13 -16.94 7.27
C ASN A 355 -5.02 -15.52 6.73
N LEU A 356 -4.75 -15.34 5.43
CA LEU A 356 -4.78 -14.03 4.78
C LEU A 356 -6.20 -13.45 4.73
N ARG A 357 -7.25 -14.31 4.60
CA ARG A 357 -8.67 -13.88 4.67
C ARG A 357 -9.19 -13.76 6.11
N ASN A 358 -8.33 -13.49 7.07
CA ASN A 358 -8.76 -13.29 8.47
C ASN A 358 -9.84 -12.22 8.58
N LYS A 359 -11.01 -12.59 9.10
CA LYS A 359 -12.16 -11.68 9.22
C LYS A 359 -11.90 -10.49 10.14
N MET A 360 -11.04 -10.65 11.14
CA MET A 360 -10.64 -9.55 12.03
C MET A 360 -9.67 -8.59 11.37
N GLY A 361 -9.08 -8.98 10.24
CA GLY A 361 -8.12 -8.17 9.49
C GLY A 361 -6.75 -8.08 10.13
N PHE A 362 -6.01 -7.11 9.63
CA PHE A 362 -4.64 -6.77 10.03
C PHE A 362 -4.58 -5.29 10.35
N ARG A 363 -3.81 -4.93 11.35
CA ARG A 363 -3.49 -3.54 11.65
C ARG A 363 -2.05 -3.26 11.19
N GLY A 364 -1.94 -2.52 10.10
CA GLY A 364 -0.68 -2.10 9.52
C GLY A 364 -0.37 -0.63 9.76
N THR A 365 0.64 -0.13 9.09
CA THR A 365 1.03 1.29 9.08
C THR A 365 0.06 2.15 8.28
N THR A 366 -0.72 1.53 7.41
CA THR A 366 -1.77 2.15 6.58
C THR A 366 -3.17 1.96 7.16
N GLY A 367 -3.27 1.68 8.46
CA GLY A 367 -4.53 1.51 9.19
C GLY A 367 -5.00 0.06 9.30
N LEU A 368 -6.26 -0.12 9.65
CA LEU A 368 -6.91 -1.42 9.76
C LEU A 368 -7.45 -1.86 8.40
N PHE A 369 -7.09 -3.05 7.97
CA PHE A 369 -7.56 -3.63 6.71
C PHE A 369 -7.75 -5.14 6.81
N ARG A 370 -8.54 -5.69 5.90
CA ARG A 370 -8.69 -7.14 5.68
C ARG A 370 -8.83 -7.42 4.19
N PHE A 371 -8.72 -8.69 3.82
CA PHE A 371 -9.01 -9.14 2.46
C PHE A 371 -10.39 -9.82 2.42
N ASN A 372 -11.22 -9.41 1.48
CA ASN A 372 -12.52 -10.03 1.24
C ASN A 372 -12.39 -11.39 0.53
N ALA A 373 -13.52 -12.02 0.20
CA ALA A 373 -13.55 -13.34 -0.46
C ALA A 373 -12.84 -13.35 -1.82
N THR A 374 -12.82 -12.22 -2.53
CA THR A 374 -12.18 -12.07 -3.84
C THR A 374 -10.71 -11.64 -3.75
N GLY A 375 -10.17 -11.48 -2.54
CA GLY A 375 -8.79 -11.03 -2.31
C GLY A 375 -8.59 -9.51 -2.43
N GLN A 376 -9.66 -8.73 -2.61
CA GLN A 376 -9.56 -7.27 -2.57
C GLN A 376 -9.46 -6.78 -1.14
N VAL A 377 -8.70 -5.70 -0.94
CA VAL A 377 -8.61 -5.06 0.37
C VAL A 377 -9.92 -4.37 0.72
N GLU A 378 -10.33 -4.50 1.97
CA GLU A 378 -11.30 -3.64 2.63
C GLU A 378 -10.56 -2.89 3.72
N ARG A 379 -10.45 -1.59 3.61
CA ARG A 379 -9.66 -0.75 4.51
C ARG A 379 -10.56 0.22 5.27
N ARG A 380 -10.29 0.40 6.55
CA ARG A 380 -10.89 1.46 7.35
C ARG A 380 -10.14 2.75 7.11
N MET A 381 -10.74 3.67 6.38
CA MET A 381 -10.12 4.93 5.97
C MET A 381 -10.53 6.10 6.87
N VAL A 382 -9.69 7.09 6.94
CA VAL A 382 -9.99 8.39 7.52
C VAL A 382 -10.90 9.14 6.56
N ILE A 383 -12.05 9.60 7.03
CA ILE A 383 -12.94 10.44 6.22
C ILE A 383 -12.57 11.89 6.46
N ASN A 384 -12.26 12.56 5.38
CA ASN A 384 -11.95 13.99 5.37
C ASN A 384 -13.05 14.76 4.64
N THR A 385 -13.16 16.04 4.95
CA THR A 385 -13.85 17.04 4.14
C THR A 385 -12.84 18.06 3.65
N ILE A 386 -13.06 18.58 2.44
CA ILE A 386 -12.24 19.68 1.92
C ILE A 386 -12.75 21.00 2.50
N ASP A 387 -11.94 21.66 3.30
CA ASP A 387 -12.25 22.94 3.90
C ASP A 387 -11.03 23.86 3.93
N GLY A 388 -11.18 25.10 3.47
CA GLY A 388 -10.09 26.08 3.38
C GLY A 388 -8.92 25.61 2.52
N GLY A 389 -9.16 24.85 1.46
CA GLY A 389 -8.13 24.34 0.54
C GLY A 389 -7.30 23.17 1.06
N LYS A 390 -7.77 22.49 2.10
CA LYS A 390 -7.07 21.39 2.76
C LYS A 390 -8.05 20.27 3.14
N LEU A 391 -7.52 19.07 3.28
CA LEU A 391 -8.25 17.98 3.91
C LEU A 391 -8.33 18.21 5.42
N LYS A 392 -9.54 18.19 5.97
CA LYS A 392 -9.83 18.21 7.41
C LYS A 392 -10.50 16.92 7.79
N VAL A 393 -9.98 16.25 8.80
CA VAL A 393 -10.56 15.00 9.32
C VAL A 393 -11.98 15.29 9.82
N SER A 394 -12.95 14.62 9.23
CA SER A 394 -14.35 14.63 9.63
C SER A 394 -14.69 13.43 10.52
N THR A 395 -14.16 12.25 10.19
CA THR A 395 -14.41 11.03 10.94
C THR A 395 -13.15 10.18 11.00
N GLN A 396 -12.78 9.75 12.19
CA GLN A 396 -11.70 8.80 12.41
C GLN A 396 -12.12 7.40 11.93
N PRO A 397 -11.18 6.57 11.46
CA PRO A 397 -11.50 5.23 11.00
C PRO A 397 -12.00 4.35 12.15
N SER A 398 -12.96 3.45 11.85
CA SER A 398 -13.38 2.42 12.80
C SER A 398 -12.19 1.55 13.21
N GLN A 399 -12.16 1.16 14.48
CA GLN A 399 -11.11 0.29 15.03
C GLN A 399 -11.43 -1.20 14.87
N SER A 400 -12.53 -1.55 14.20
CA SER A 400 -12.97 -2.93 13.91
C SER A 400 -13.71 -3.01 12.58
N PHE A 401 -13.85 -4.25 12.07
CA PHE A 401 -14.71 -4.56 10.91
C PHE A 401 -16.10 -4.99 11.34
#